data_d3352c07dabe9228b51f8ba0be3af620
#
_entry.id   d3352c07dabe9228b51f8ba0be3af620
#
_cell.length_a   1.000
_cell.length_b   1.000
_cell.length_c   1.000
_cell.angle_alpha   90.00
_cell.angle_beta   90.00
_cell.angle_gamma   90.00
#
_symmetry.space_group_name_H-M   'P 1'
#
loop_
_entity.id
_entity.type
_entity.pdbx_description
1 polymer ?
#
loop_
_entity_poly.entity_id
_entity_poly.type
_entity_poly.pdbx_seq_one_letter_code
_entity_poly.pdbx_strand_id
1 'polypeptide(L)'
;MKKVALITGASSGIGKATARAFANQKFDLIICGRRQEALDELKTELSKLVSVTTLSFDIRDKTEVFKQIESLPKEFRNIDILVNNAGNAHGQDSIEAGNTDDWDAMIDINVKGLLYVSKAIIPGMVERKSGHIINIGSTAGKEVYPNGNVYCASKFAVDAINQAMRIDLNKAGIRVGAVNPGLTKTDFSKVRFKGDEERAQSI
;
A
#
# COMPACT_ATOMS: atom_id res chain seq x y z
N MET A 1 -18.16 -2.73 18.38
CA MET A 1 -17.11 -1.74 18.01
C MET A 1 -17.09 -1.60 16.49
N LYS A 2 -16.84 -0.41 15.97
CA LYS A 2 -16.63 -0.22 14.54
C LYS A 2 -15.31 -0.91 14.13
N LYS A 3 -15.27 -1.44 12.93
CA LYS A 3 -14.05 -2.03 12.36
C LYS A 3 -13.09 -0.95 11.89
N VAL A 4 -11.80 -1.20 12.04
CA VAL A 4 -10.72 -0.27 11.68
C VAL A 4 -9.99 -0.78 10.44
N ALA A 5 -9.82 0.07 9.44
CA ALA A 5 -9.01 -0.23 8.26
C ALA A 5 -7.80 0.72 8.16
N LEU A 6 -6.60 0.13 7.97
CA LEU A 6 -5.39 0.88 7.67
C LEU A 6 -5.08 0.77 6.18
N ILE A 7 -4.86 1.92 5.55
CA ILE A 7 -4.60 2.00 4.11
C ILE A 7 -3.30 2.77 3.88
N THR A 8 -2.29 2.11 3.32
CA THR A 8 -1.04 2.76 2.93
C THR A 8 -1.16 3.40 1.55
N GLY A 9 -0.45 4.50 1.31
CA GLY A 9 -0.52 5.23 0.05
C GLY A 9 -1.90 5.87 -0.22
N ALA A 10 -2.61 6.27 0.84
CA ALA A 10 -3.97 6.79 0.75
C ALA A 10 -4.08 8.22 0.20
N SER A 11 -2.96 8.92 -0.01
CA SER A 11 -2.96 10.31 -0.46
C SER A 11 -3.36 10.51 -1.93
N SER A 12 -3.48 9.44 -2.74
CA SER A 12 -3.90 9.51 -4.15
C SER A 12 -4.39 8.17 -4.70
N GLY A 13 -4.88 8.18 -5.94
CA GLY A 13 -5.17 7.00 -6.75
C GLY A 13 -6.03 5.96 -6.06
N ILE A 14 -5.62 4.69 -6.20
CA ILE A 14 -6.35 3.53 -5.67
C ILE A 14 -6.50 3.62 -4.14
N GLY A 15 -5.45 4.05 -3.41
CA GLY A 15 -5.51 4.17 -1.95
C GLY A 15 -6.54 5.20 -1.49
N LYS A 16 -6.60 6.37 -2.14
CA LYS A 16 -7.61 7.41 -1.86
C LYS A 16 -9.02 6.92 -2.14
N ALA A 17 -9.22 6.24 -3.28
CA ALA A 17 -10.52 5.66 -3.63
C ALA A 17 -10.93 4.55 -2.65
N THR A 18 -9.98 3.72 -2.23
CA THR A 18 -10.20 2.67 -1.23
C THR A 18 -10.61 3.26 0.12
N ALA A 19 -9.95 4.33 0.57
CA ALA A 19 -10.32 5.01 1.81
C ALA A 19 -11.77 5.53 1.78
N ARG A 20 -12.17 6.15 0.66
CA ARG A 20 -13.57 6.59 0.46
C ARG A 20 -14.55 5.42 0.50
N ALA A 21 -14.23 4.31 -0.15
CA ALA A 21 -15.08 3.12 -0.17
C ALA A 21 -15.27 2.54 1.24
N PHE A 22 -14.20 2.43 2.04
CA PHE A 22 -14.28 1.97 3.42
C PHE A 22 -15.04 2.94 4.33
N ALA A 23 -14.87 4.26 4.16
CA ALA A 23 -15.64 5.25 4.90
C ALA A 23 -17.16 5.11 4.65
N ASN A 24 -17.56 4.91 3.39
CA ASN A 24 -18.95 4.66 3.03
C ASN A 24 -19.51 3.37 3.67
N GLN A 25 -18.66 2.36 3.90
CA GLN A 25 -19.00 1.12 4.62
C GLN A 25 -18.86 1.26 6.15
N LYS A 26 -18.68 2.49 6.66
CA LYS A 26 -18.62 2.83 8.09
C LYS A 26 -17.44 2.22 8.84
N PHE A 27 -16.33 1.96 8.18
CA PHE A 27 -15.06 1.64 8.84
C PHE A 27 -14.40 2.91 9.36
N ASP A 28 -13.86 2.87 10.57
CA ASP A 28 -12.93 3.89 11.03
C ASP A 28 -11.57 3.69 10.33
N LEU A 29 -10.86 4.79 10.02
CA LEU A 29 -9.76 4.76 9.08
C LEU A 29 -8.46 5.27 9.67
N ILE A 30 -7.37 4.54 9.35
CA ILE A 30 -5.99 4.99 9.45
C ILE A 30 -5.49 5.17 8.03
N ILE A 31 -5.26 6.41 7.62
CA ILE A 31 -4.78 6.72 6.27
C ILE A 31 -3.32 7.15 6.33
N CYS A 32 -2.46 6.41 5.60
CA CYS A 32 -1.02 6.60 5.63
C CYS A 32 -0.48 7.09 4.29
N GLY A 33 0.54 7.95 4.34
CA GLY A 33 1.23 8.45 3.15
C GLY A 33 2.35 9.42 3.51
N ARG A 34 3.06 9.94 2.51
CA ARG A 34 4.16 10.90 2.71
C ARG A 34 3.71 12.35 2.65
N ARG A 35 2.59 12.63 1.99
CA ARG A 35 2.08 13.97 1.74
C ARG A 35 1.05 14.34 2.80
N GLN A 36 1.48 15.04 3.84
CA GLN A 36 0.65 15.42 4.97
C GLN A 36 -0.58 16.22 4.53
N GLU A 37 -0.41 17.24 3.71
CA GLU A 37 -1.52 18.09 3.21
C GLU A 37 -2.62 17.26 2.53
N ALA A 38 -2.24 16.34 1.62
CA ALA A 38 -3.20 15.48 0.94
C ALA A 38 -3.91 14.49 1.87
N LEU A 39 -3.24 14.07 2.96
CA LEU A 39 -3.88 13.26 4.00
C LEU A 39 -4.86 14.08 4.84
N ASP A 40 -4.53 15.33 5.15
CA ASP A 40 -5.38 16.23 5.95
C ASP A 40 -6.65 16.64 5.19
N GLU A 41 -6.51 16.90 3.88
CA GLU A 41 -7.67 17.10 3.00
C GLU A 41 -8.60 15.87 3.01
N LEU A 42 -8.04 14.69 2.80
CA LEU A 42 -8.80 13.44 2.77
C LEU A 42 -9.42 13.14 4.15
N LYS A 43 -8.70 13.38 5.24
CA LYS A 43 -9.23 13.30 6.60
C LYS A 43 -10.42 14.23 6.80
N THR A 44 -10.30 15.49 6.38
CA THR A 44 -11.39 16.47 6.49
C THR A 44 -12.64 16.03 5.73
N GLU A 45 -12.45 15.45 4.54
CA GLU A 45 -13.54 14.88 3.74
C GLU A 45 -14.22 13.72 4.47
N LEU A 46 -13.44 12.71 4.90
CA LEU A 46 -13.94 11.44 5.41
C LEU A 46 -14.42 11.50 6.87
N SER A 47 -13.93 12.47 7.66
CA SER A 47 -14.36 12.65 9.05
C SER A 47 -15.83 13.05 9.19
N LYS A 48 -16.48 13.42 8.11
CA LYS A 48 -17.93 13.62 8.04
C LYS A 48 -18.73 12.30 8.15
N LEU A 49 -18.07 11.16 7.91
CA LEU A 49 -18.69 9.83 7.83
C LEU A 49 -18.25 8.90 8.96
N VAL A 50 -16.97 8.94 9.32
CA VAL A 50 -16.30 7.99 10.23
C VAL A 50 -15.16 8.67 10.98
N SER A 51 -14.61 8.00 12.02
CA SER A 51 -13.37 8.46 12.67
C SER A 51 -12.17 8.22 11.75
N VAL A 52 -11.31 9.24 11.60
CA VAL A 52 -10.13 9.15 10.74
C VAL A 52 -8.89 9.67 11.45
N THR A 53 -7.82 8.89 11.45
CA THR A 53 -6.48 9.35 11.85
C THR A 53 -5.50 9.27 10.68
N THR A 54 -4.54 10.17 10.65
CA THR A 54 -3.49 10.25 9.62
C THR A 54 -2.16 9.83 10.21
N LEU A 55 -1.36 9.11 9.43
CA LEU A 55 0.04 8.82 9.72
C LEU A 55 0.90 9.25 8.52
N SER A 56 1.73 10.29 8.72
CA SER A 56 2.60 10.81 7.66
C SER A 56 4.01 10.27 7.83
N PHE A 57 4.38 9.30 7.01
CA PHE A 57 5.70 8.69 7.00
C PHE A 57 6.01 7.99 5.68
N ASP A 58 7.30 7.69 5.48
CA ASP A 58 7.73 6.85 4.37
C ASP A 58 7.80 5.38 4.82
N ILE A 59 7.06 4.50 4.16
CA ILE A 59 7.05 3.08 4.51
C ILE A 59 8.40 2.38 4.29
N ARG A 60 9.36 3.02 3.60
CA ARG A 60 10.73 2.52 3.43
C ARG A 60 11.56 2.65 4.71
N ASP A 61 11.21 3.60 5.57
CA ASP A 61 11.85 3.76 6.88
C ASP A 61 11.24 2.79 7.88
N LYS A 62 11.97 1.68 8.10
CA LYS A 62 11.57 0.63 9.04
C LYS A 62 11.30 1.18 10.44
N THR A 63 12.20 2.04 10.96
CA THR A 63 12.08 2.55 12.32
C THR A 63 10.85 3.42 12.48
N GLU A 64 10.63 4.31 11.50
CA GLU A 64 9.47 5.19 11.54
C GLU A 64 8.15 4.42 11.36
N VAL A 65 8.11 3.36 10.54
CA VAL A 65 6.92 2.49 10.42
C VAL A 65 6.49 1.94 11.78
N PHE A 66 7.41 1.33 12.53
CA PHE A 66 7.08 0.74 13.84
C PHE A 66 6.66 1.81 14.84
N LYS A 67 7.40 2.91 14.93
CA LYS A 67 7.09 4.05 15.81
C LYS A 67 5.69 4.62 15.54
N GLN A 68 5.33 4.84 14.29
CA GLN A 68 4.03 5.40 13.91
C GLN A 68 2.87 4.45 14.22
N ILE A 69 3.04 3.15 13.98
CA ILE A 69 2.00 2.17 14.32
C ILE A 69 1.84 2.04 15.85
N GLU A 70 2.93 2.05 16.62
CA GLU A 70 2.89 2.02 18.09
C GLU A 70 2.25 3.28 18.69
N SER A 71 2.40 4.43 18.04
CA SER A 71 1.84 5.72 18.47
C SER A 71 0.32 5.85 18.27
N LEU A 72 -0.32 4.90 17.60
CA LEU A 72 -1.74 4.96 17.31
C LEU A 72 -2.59 5.14 18.59
N PRO A 73 -3.59 6.04 18.57
CA PRO A 73 -4.59 6.15 19.61
C PRO A 73 -5.26 4.81 19.90
N LYS A 74 -5.65 4.58 21.15
CA LYS A 74 -6.19 3.30 21.64
C LYS A 74 -7.34 2.77 20.78
N GLU A 75 -8.22 3.64 20.31
CA GLU A 75 -9.38 3.34 19.50
C GLU A 75 -9.02 2.82 18.10
N PHE A 76 -7.79 3.09 17.61
CA PHE A 76 -7.30 2.65 16.31
C PHE A 76 -6.34 1.46 16.37
N ARG A 77 -5.95 0.99 17.55
CA ARG A 77 -4.95 -0.10 17.69
C ARG A 77 -5.43 -1.46 17.21
N ASN A 78 -6.75 -1.70 17.24
CA ASN A 78 -7.33 -2.97 16.78
C ASN A 78 -7.64 -2.90 15.28
N ILE A 79 -6.60 -3.01 14.45
CA ILE A 79 -6.73 -2.95 13.00
C ILE A 79 -7.33 -4.26 12.47
N ASP A 80 -8.55 -4.20 11.90
CA ASP A 80 -9.26 -5.34 11.33
C ASP A 80 -8.84 -5.61 9.88
N ILE A 81 -8.54 -4.54 9.13
CA ILE A 81 -8.15 -4.63 7.72
C ILE A 81 -6.87 -3.83 7.49
N LEU A 82 -5.89 -4.48 6.85
CA LEU A 82 -4.70 -3.83 6.32
C LEU A 82 -4.77 -3.84 4.79
N VAL A 83 -4.72 -2.66 4.18
CA VAL A 83 -4.55 -2.51 2.73
C VAL A 83 -3.14 -2.00 2.43
N ASN A 84 -2.27 -2.91 2.02
CA ASN A 84 -0.93 -2.59 1.52
C ASN A 84 -1.05 -2.09 0.08
N ASN A 85 -1.32 -0.79 -0.06
CA ASN A 85 -1.50 -0.15 -1.36
C ASN A 85 -0.31 0.72 -1.75
N ALA A 86 0.47 1.26 -0.81
CA ALA A 86 1.63 2.07 -1.15
C ALA A 86 2.59 1.30 -2.07
N GLY A 87 2.93 1.91 -3.18
CA GLY A 87 3.82 1.36 -4.18
C GLY A 87 4.04 2.36 -5.31
N ASN A 88 5.08 2.13 -6.08
CA ASN A 88 5.42 2.95 -7.23
C ASN A 88 6.03 2.14 -8.37
N ALA A 89 6.19 2.78 -9.52
CA ALA A 89 7.13 2.42 -10.56
C ALA A 89 7.98 3.65 -10.88
N HIS A 90 9.21 3.43 -11.33
CA HIS A 90 10.12 4.46 -11.81
C HIS A 90 10.74 4.01 -13.12
N GLY A 91 10.70 4.87 -14.12
CA GLY A 91 11.21 4.59 -15.45
C GLY A 91 10.48 3.46 -16.20
N GLN A 92 10.91 3.25 -17.42
CA GLN A 92 10.52 2.13 -18.29
C GLN A 92 11.63 1.96 -19.36
N ASP A 93 12.79 1.56 -18.90
CA ASP A 93 13.98 1.44 -19.71
C ASP A 93 14.39 -0.03 -19.76
N SER A 94 15.15 -0.42 -20.78
CA SER A 94 15.71 -1.76 -20.87
C SER A 94 16.68 -2.03 -19.71
N ILE A 95 17.02 -3.30 -19.48
CA ILE A 95 17.80 -3.67 -18.28
C ILE A 95 19.21 -3.05 -18.29
N GLU A 96 19.81 -2.86 -19.47
CA GLU A 96 21.13 -2.27 -19.60
C GLU A 96 21.13 -0.73 -19.48
N ALA A 97 19.98 -0.07 -19.72
CA ALA A 97 19.85 1.38 -19.66
C ALA A 97 19.17 1.89 -18.38
N GLY A 98 18.68 0.97 -17.56
CA GLY A 98 17.90 1.32 -16.37
C GLY A 98 18.73 1.99 -15.27
N ASN A 99 18.09 2.89 -14.53
CA ASN A 99 18.69 3.60 -13.40
C ASN A 99 18.57 2.75 -12.12
N THR A 100 19.71 2.47 -11.47
CA THR A 100 19.78 1.64 -10.25
C THR A 100 19.06 2.28 -9.06
N ASP A 101 19.08 3.62 -8.93
CA ASP A 101 18.35 4.31 -7.84
C ASP A 101 16.83 4.11 -7.99
N ASP A 102 16.33 4.07 -9.24
CA ASP A 102 14.94 3.76 -9.53
C ASP A 102 14.58 2.31 -9.18
N TRP A 103 15.52 1.38 -9.40
CA TRP A 103 15.36 -0.02 -9.02
C TRP A 103 15.30 -0.19 -7.51
N ASP A 104 16.24 0.42 -6.79
CA ASP A 104 16.26 0.41 -5.32
C ASP A 104 14.97 1.01 -4.76
N ALA A 105 14.53 2.15 -5.28
CA ALA A 105 13.29 2.78 -4.86
C ALA A 105 12.05 1.88 -5.07
N MET A 106 11.99 1.12 -6.16
CA MET A 106 10.89 0.18 -6.43
C MET A 106 10.92 -1.03 -5.48
N ILE A 107 12.09 -1.61 -5.22
CA ILE A 107 12.23 -2.72 -4.27
C ILE A 107 11.94 -2.26 -2.84
N ASP A 108 12.47 -1.12 -2.44
CA ASP A 108 12.30 -0.60 -1.09
C ASP A 108 10.83 -0.31 -0.76
N ILE A 109 10.08 0.32 -1.67
CA ILE A 109 8.70 0.66 -1.38
C ILE A 109 7.74 -0.51 -1.63
N ASN A 110 7.86 -1.22 -2.79
CA ASN A 110 6.89 -2.24 -3.18
C ASN A 110 7.05 -3.53 -2.36
N VAL A 111 8.28 -3.86 -1.93
CA VAL A 111 8.61 -5.11 -1.25
C VAL A 111 8.90 -4.88 0.22
N LYS A 112 9.98 -4.15 0.55
CA LYS A 112 10.40 -3.96 1.95
C LYS A 112 9.37 -3.16 2.74
N GLY A 113 8.86 -2.05 2.19
CA GLY A 113 7.85 -1.22 2.85
C GLY A 113 6.57 -1.99 3.16
N LEU A 114 6.08 -2.79 2.22
CA LEU A 114 4.94 -3.69 2.44
C LEU A 114 5.21 -4.66 3.60
N LEU A 115 6.41 -5.27 3.64
CA LEU A 115 6.80 -6.20 4.70
C LEU A 115 6.90 -5.51 6.05
N TYR A 116 7.45 -4.29 6.14
CA TYR A 116 7.59 -3.56 7.40
C TYR A 116 6.23 -3.22 8.00
N VAL A 117 5.31 -2.67 7.19
CA VAL A 117 3.94 -2.36 7.64
C VAL A 117 3.22 -3.63 8.06
N SER A 118 3.28 -4.69 7.27
CA SER A 118 2.67 -5.97 7.60
C SER A 118 3.22 -6.54 8.92
N LYS A 119 4.55 -6.51 9.11
CA LYS A 119 5.21 -6.99 10.33
C LYS A 119 4.78 -6.22 11.58
N ALA A 120 4.53 -4.92 11.46
CA ALA A 120 4.08 -4.09 12.57
C ALA A 120 2.63 -4.40 12.98
N ILE A 121 1.77 -4.87 12.05
CA ILE A 121 0.32 -5.03 12.29
C ILE A 121 -0.07 -6.49 12.55
N ILE A 122 0.55 -7.45 11.88
CA ILE A 122 0.20 -8.88 11.94
C ILE A 122 0.16 -9.44 13.37
N PRO A 123 1.12 -9.13 14.28
CA PRO A 123 1.08 -9.67 15.64
C PRO A 123 -0.24 -9.41 16.37
N GLY A 124 -0.78 -8.19 16.27
CA GLY A 124 -2.07 -7.86 16.88
C GLY A 124 -3.25 -8.61 16.24
N MET A 125 -3.21 -8.86 14.92
CA MET A 125 -4.23 -9.68 14.26
C MET A 125 -4.14 -11.15 14.72
N VAL A 126 -2.92 -11.70 14.86
CA VAL A 126 -2.69 -13.06 15.33
C VAL A 126 -3.20 -13.25 16.76
N GLU A 127 -2.90 -12.31 17.65
CA GLU A 127 -3.37 -12.34 19.04
C GLU A 127 -4.90 -12.36 19.13
N ARG A 128 -5.58 -11.56 18.30
CA ARG A 128 -7.05 -11.51 18.25
C ARG A 128 -7.67 -12.64 17.42
N LYS A 129 -6.87 -13.45 16.72
CA LYS A 129 -7.31 -14.49 15.77
C LYS A 129 -8.28 -13.94 14.72
N SER A 130 -8.08 -12.71 14.31
CA SER A 130 -8.96 -12.02 13.37
C SER A 130 -8.21 -10.93 12.63
N GLY A 131 -8.36 -10.89 11.31
CA GLY A 131 -7.78 -9.87 10.44
C GLY A 131 -8.00 -10.17 8.97
N HIS A 132 -7.83 -9.14 8.14
CA HIS A 132 -7.84 -9.29 6.69
C HIS A 132 -6.75 -8.40 6.08
N ILE A 133 -5.82 -9.00 5.38
CA ILE A 133 -4.72 -8.31 4.68
C ILE A 133 -5.03 -8.33 3.19
N ILE A 134 -5.00 -7.17 2.56
CA ILE A 134 -5.21 -6.98 1.13
C ILE A 134 -3.95 -6.34 0.56
N ASN A 135 -3.24 -7.05 -0.30
CA ASN A 135 -2.05 -6.56 -0.97
C ASN A 135 -2.39 -6.05 -2.37
N ILE A 136 -2.02 -4.82 -2.70
CA ILE A 136 -2.20 -4.30 -4.07
C ILE A 136 -1.02 -4.74 -4.93
N GLY A 137 -1.26 -5.81 -5.67
CA GLY A 137 -0.36 -6.35 -6.67
C GLY A 137 -0.41 -5.56 -7.98
N SER A 138 -0.35 -6.28 -9.08
CA SER A 138 -0.51 -5.78 -10.45
C SER A 138 -0.63 -6.96 -11.41
N THR A 139 -1.19 -6.76 -12.60
CA THR A 139 -1.01 -7.69 -13.72
C THR A 139 0.46 -7.89 -14.06
N ALA A 140 1.31 -6.87 -13.84
CA ALA A 140 2.77 -6.95 -13.92
C ALA A 140 3.44 -7.93 -12.94
N GLY A 141 2.70 -8.42 -11.93
CA GLY A 141 3.11 -9.49 -11.03
C GLY A 141 2.69 -10.89 -11.50
N LYS A 142 2.09 -10.98 -12.68
CA LYS A 142 1.66 -12.23 -13.33
C LYS A 142 2.30 -12.42 -14.69
N GLU A 143 2.61 -11.33 -15.37
CA GLU A 143 3.20 -11.32 -16.69
C GLU A 143 4.21 -10.19 -16.82
N VAL A 144 5.38 -10.47 -17.41
CA VAL A 144 6.42 -9.48 -17.65
C VAL A 144 6.19 -8.83 -19.01
N TYR A 145 6.36 -7.51 -19.08
CA TYR A 145 6.26 -6.76 -20.32
C TYR A 145 7.60 -6.06 -20.65
N PRO A 146 7.84 -5.68 -21.91
CA PRO A 146 9.07 -5.01 -22.32
C PRO A 146 9.37 -3.77 -21.47
N ASN A 147 10.63 -3.63 -21.03
CA ASN A 147 11.12 -2.55 -20.17
C ASN A 147 10.45 -2.45 -18.77
N GLY A 148 9.67 -3.47 -18.39
CA GLY A 148 9.02 -3.54 -17.09
C GLY A 148 9.87 -4.15 -15.98
N ASN A 149 11.05 -4.66 -16.30
CA ASN A 149 12.02 -5.41 -15.50
C ASN A 149 11.84 -5.38 -13.98
N VAL A 150 12.46 -4.44 -13.26
CA VAL A 150 12.42 -4.41 -11.78
C VAL A 150 11.02 -4.08 -11.22
N TYR A 151 10.20 -3.31 -11.94
CA TYR A 151 8.81 -3.15 -11.51
C TYR A 151 8.06 -4.48 -11.52
N CYS A 152 8.15 -5.25 -12.62
CA CYS A 152 7.56 -6.59 -12.69
C CYS A 152 8.13 -7.48 -11.59
N ALA A 153 9.45 -7.53 -11.42
CA ALA A 153 10.09 -8.31 -10.36
C ALA A 153 9.54 -7.97 -8.97
N SER A 154 9.38 -6.68 -8.66
CA SER A 154 8.80 -6.23 -7.38
C SER A 154 7.35 -6.70 -7.21
N LYS A 155 6.55 -6.71 -8.28
CA LYS A 155 5.15 -7.16 -8.23
C LYS A 155 5.01 -8.69 -8.21
N PHE A 156 5.92 -9.44 -8.83
CA PHE A 156 6.04 -10.89 -8.61
C PHE A 156 6.42 -11.21 -7.17
N ALA A 157 7.34 -10.43 -6.57
CA ALA A 157 7.68 -10.58 -5.15
C ALA A 157 6.45 -10.33 -4.25
N VAL A 158 5.63 -9.31 -4.53
CA VAL A 158 4.37 -9.05 -3.80
C VAL A 158 3.42 -10.24 -3.92
N ASP A 159 3.30 -10.86 -5.09
CA ASP A 159 2.46 -12.04 -5.27
C ASP A 159 2.97 -13.23 -4.45
N ALA A 160 4.27 -13.49 -4.47
CA ALA A 160 4.89 -14.55 -3.66
C ALA A 160 4.69 -14.29 -2.15
N ILE A 161 4.92 -13.06 -1.69
CA ILE A 161 4.70 -12.65 -0.30
C ILE A 161 3.22 -12.83 0.10
N ASN A 162 2.28 -12.45 -0.78
CA ASN A 162 0.85 -12.65 -0.54
C ASN A 162 0.51 -14.14 -0.35
N GLN A 163 1.07 -15.02 -1.16
CA GLN A 163 0.87 -16.46 -1.05
C GLN A 163 1.47 -17.00 0.25
N ALA A 164 2.70 -16.60 0.60
CA ALA A 164 3.36 -16.99 1.85
C ALA A 164 2.56 -16.54 3.07
N MET A 165 2.14 -15.27 3.13
CA MET A 165 1.29 -14.76 4.21
C MET A 165 -0.01 -15.56 4.35
N ARG A 166 -0.61 -15.97 3.23
CA ARG A 166 -1.85 -16.78 3.23
C ARG A 166 -1.64 -18.14 3.87
N ILE A 167 -0.49 -18.78 3.61
CA ILE A 167 -0.12 -20.07 4.20
C ILE A 167 0.16 -19.90 5.70
N ASP A 168 1.01 -18.95 6.05
CA ASP A 168 1.52 -18.75 7.41
C ASP A 168 0.41 -18.32 8.38
N LEU A 169 -0.53 -17.50 7.92
CA LEU A 169 -1.54 -16.88 8.78
C LEU A 169 -2.90 -17.59 8.78
N ASN A 170 -3.08 -18.61 7.94
CA ASN A 170 -4.35 -19.36 7.84
C ASN A 170 -4.79 -19.94 9.18
N LYS A 171 -3.89 -20.61 9.89
CA LYS A 171 -4.17 -21.21 11.21
C LYS A 171 -4.50 -20.19 12.29
N ALA A 172 -4.06 -18.93 12.11
CA ALA A 172 -4.40 -17.83 13.00
C ALA A 172 -5.75 -17.17 12.67
N GLY A 173 -6.51 -17.68 11.68
CA GLY A 173 -7.80 -17.15 11.28
C GLY A 173 -7.73 -15.82 10.51
N ILE A 174 -6.56 -15.47 9.97
CA ILE A 174 -6.36 -14.24 9.21
C ILE A 174 -6.52 -14.53 7.72
N ARG A 175 -7.32 -13.71 7.06
CA ARG A 175 -7.50 -13.78 5.61
C ARG A 175 -6.46 -12.93 4.91
N VAL A 176 -5.88 -13.45 3.84
CA VAL A 176 -4.92 -12.72 3.00
C VAL A 176 -5.32 -12.85 1.54
N GLY A 177 -5.36 -11.74 0.83
CA GLY A 177 -5.69 -11.70 -0.59
C GLY A 177 -4.93 -10.60 -1.32
N ALA A 178 -4.91 -10.68 -2.64
CA ALA A 178 -4.34 -9.66 -3.50
C ALA A 178 -5.39 -9.14 -4.48
N VAL A 179 -5.30 -7.85 -4.79
CA VAL A 179 -5.95 -7.22 -5.94
C VAL A 179 -4.87 -6.87 -6.93
N ASN A 180 -5.01 -7.32 -8.17
CA ASN A 180 -4.02 -7.13 -9.23
C ASN A 180 -4.59 -6.18 -10.31
N PRO A 181 -4.51 -4.86 -10.13
CA PRO A 181 -5.00 -3.91 -11.12
C PRO A 181 -4.21 -4.03 -12.44
N GLY A 182 -4.92 -3.84 -13.55
CA GLY A 182 -4.33 -3.53 -14.83
C GLY A 182 -4.05 -2.03 -14.96
N LEU A 183 -4.05 -1.51 -16.18
CA LEU A 183 -3.95 -0.07 -16.43
C LEU A 183 -5.10 0.67 -15.77
N THR A 184 -4.76 1.58 -14.87
CA THR A 184 -5.73 2.33 -14.09
C THR A 184 -5.37 3.82 -14.16
N LYS A 185 -6.31 4.65 -14.57
CA LYS A 185 -6.08 6.10 -14.69
C LYS A 185 -5.93 6.73 -13.30
N THR A 186 -4.68 6.99 -12.91
CA THR A 186 -4.28 7.61 -11.66
C THR A 186 -3.00 8.43 -11.89
N ASP A 187 -2.48 9.08 -10.83
CA ASP A 187 -1.18 9.78 -10.90
C ASP A 187 0.02 8.82 -10.99
N PHE A 188 -0.20 7.51 -11.05
CA PHE A 188 0.88 6.51 -11.07
C PHE A 188 1.83 6.68 -12.25
N SER A 189 1.29 6.90 -13.46
CA SER A 189 2.12 7.14 -14.66
C SER A 189 2.93 8.44 -14.54
N LYS A 190 2.36 9.51 -13.98
CA LYS A 190 3.10 10.76 -13.72
C LYS A 190 4.28 10.54 -12.77
N VAL A 191 4.07 9.76 -11.68
CA VAL A 191 5.14 9.41 -10.75
C VAL A 191 6.19 8.55 -11.43
N ARG A 192 5.78 7.56 -12.23
CA ARG A 192 6.67 6.66 -12.98
C ARG A 192 7.64 7.42 -13.86
N PHE A 193 7.16 8.42 -14.57
CA PHE A 193 7.96 9.22 -15.51
C PHE A 193 8.43 10.56 -14.93
N LYS A 194 8.46 10.70 -13.59
CA LYS A 194 9.02 11.88 -12.88
C LYS A 194 8.44 13.21 -13.36
N GLY A 195 7.15 13.22 -13.76
CA GLY A 195 6.44 14.41 -14.22
C GLY A 195 6.45 14.60 -15.75
N ASP A 196 7.09 13.73 -16.52
CA ASP A 196 6.98 13.73 -17.98
C ASP A 196 5.57 13.32 -18.41
N GLU A 197 4.76 14.33 -18.73
CA GLU A 197 3.35 14.12 -19.06
C GLU A 197 3.14 13.44 -20.42
N GLU A 198 4.04 13.65 -21.37
CA GLU A 198 3.96 13.04 -22.70
C GLU A 198 4.15 11.52 -22.58
N ARG A 199 5.21 11.08 -21.88
CA ARG A 199 5.43 9.66 -21.58
C ARG A 199 4.33 9.07 -20.71
N ALA A 200 3.79 9.84 -19.77
CA ALA A 200 2.71 9.38 -18.89
C ALA A 200 1.38 9.13 -19.63
N GLN A 201 1.15 9.83 -20.75
CA GLN A 201 -0.06 9.67 -21.59
C GLN A 201 0.09 8.57 -22.64
N SER A 202 1.32 8.13 -22.94
CA SER A 202 1.59 7.09 -23.94
C SER A 202 1.33 5.66 -23.47
N ILE A 203 0.96 5.48 -22.20
CA ILE A 203 0.58 4.22 -21.56
C ILE A 203 -0.90 4.29 -21.16
#